data_d630e637ab0716afd455ec3dd6e026e1
#
_entry.id   d630e637ab0716afd455ec3dd6e026e1
#
_cell.length_a   1.000
_cell.length_b   1.000
_cell.length_c   1.000
_cell.angle_alpha   90.00
_cell.angle_beta   90.00
_cell.angle_gamma   90.00
#
_symmetry.space_group_name_H-M   'P 1'
#
loop_
_entity.id
_entity.type
_entity.pdbx_description
1 polymer ?
#
loop_
_entity_poly.entity_id
_entity_poly.type
_entity_poly.pdbx_seq_one_letter_code
_entity_poly.pdbx_strand_id
1 'polypeptide(L)'
;MLNANISRFDLFFEQKPNSMFISYEELIRTLSERETMPEMLVMEYLPGTEYSVDFLADHGEPIYTVSRRGLSVVTSNMMSLVVDDNPAVKEICTQVVRSLELDGNFGFDLLYNANDETPYVIEINPRLTAGVVSCAAAGVNLPYLGMKRLLGEPLPELTPHFGTRMSRRYQEAFFDAAGNRLDW
;
A
#
# COMPACT_ATOMS: atom_id res chain seq x y z
N MET A 1 -8.84 11.21 25.00
CA MET A 1 -8.79 12.52 25.69
C MET A 1 -7.99 13.46 24.82
N LEU A 2 -8.63 14.52 24.30
CA LEU A 2 -7.90 15.59 23.63
C LEU A 2 -7.11 16.33 24.71
N ASN A 3 -5.79 16.30 24.61
CA ASN A 3 -4.95 17.12 25.48
C ASN A 3 -5.13 18.58 25.06
N ALA A 4 -5.72 19.39 25.94
CA ALA A 4 -6.04 20.80 25.67
C ALA A 4 -4.82 21.68 25.35
N ASN A 5 -3.62 21.15 25.50
CA ASN A 5 -2.36 21.83 25.29
C ASN A 5 -1.62 21.44 23.99
N ILE A 6 -2.19 20.56 23.16
CA ILE A 6 -1.60 20.20 21.86
C ILE A 6 -2.30 21.01 20.78
N SER A 7 -1.52 21.77 20.01
CA SER A 7 -2.06 22.51 18.88
C SER A 7 -2.57 21.56 17.78
N ARG A 8 -3.53 22.04 17.00
CA ARG A 8 -4.03 21.27 15.85
C ARG A 8 -2.94 21.04 14.82
N PHE A 9 -2.02 21.98 14.67
CA PHE A 9 -0.87 21.86 13.79
C PHE A 9 0.02 20.70 14.22
N ASP A 10 0.37 20.59 15.51
CA ASP A 10 1.22 19.51 16.03
C ASP A 10 0.53 18.14 15.87
N LEU A 11 -0.79 18.07 16.04
CA LEU A 11 -1.57 16.87 15.76
C LEU A 11 -1.50 16.44 14.30
N PHE A 12 -1.51 17.38 13.36
CA PHE A 12 -1.48 17.09 11.93
C PHE A 12 -0.10 16.71 11.41
N PHE A 13 0.94 17.38 11.87
CA PHE A 13 2.26 17.31 11.25
C PHE A 13 3.31 16.59 12.09
N GLU A 14 3.14 16.53 13.40
CA GLU A 14 4.10 15.88 14.30
C GLU A 14 3.63 14.52 14.82
N GLN A 15 2.32 14.32 14.94
CA GLN A 15 1.76 13.07 15.42
C GLN A 15 0.95 12.43 14.32
N LYS A 16 1.45 11.52 13.54
CA LYS A 16 0.72 10.81 12.47
C LYS A 16 -0.76 10.59 12.82
N PRO A 17 -1.67 11.52 12.51
CA PRO A 17 -3.08 11.32 12.76
C PRO A 17 -3.61 10.26 11.81
N ASN A 18 -4.55 9.45 12.27
CA ASN A 18 -5.40 8.68 11.38
C ASN A 18 -6.05 9.65 10.39
N SER A 19 -6.14 9.26 9.12
CA SER A 19 -6.74 10.06 8.05
C SER A 19 -8.00 10.76 8.58
N MET A 20 -8.02 12.07 8.55
CA MET A 20 -9.09 12.84 9.16
C MET A 20 -9.68 13.80 8.14
N PHE A 21 -11.01 13.84 8.12
CA PHE A 21 -11.73 14.91 7.45
C PHE A 21 -11.62 16.18 8.28
N ILE A 22 -11.38 17.28 7.61
CA ILE A 22 -11.29 18.62 8.21
C ILE A 22 -12.10 19.58 7.36
N SER A 23 -12.76 20.56 7.98
CA SER A 23 -13.39 21.63 7.21
C SER A 23 -12.35 22.58 6.63
N TYR A 24 -12.70 23.28 5.55
CA TYR A 24 -11.81 24.27 4.94
C TYR A 24 -11.38 25.35 5.93
N GLU A 25 -12.32 25.87 6.72
CA GLU A 25 -12.08 26.90 7.72
C GLU A 25 -11.13 26.40 8.82
N GLU A 26 -11.32 25.16 9.27
CA GLU A 26 -10.44 24.55 10.26
C GLU A 26 -9.04 24.32 9.70
N LEU A 27 -8.92 23.89 8.44
CA LEU A 27 -7.63 23.72 7.77
C LEU A 27 -6.86 25.05 7.72
N ILE A 28 -7.50 26.12 7.23
CA ILE A 28 -6.87 27.44 7.15
C ILE A 28 -6.43 27.91 8.54
N ARG A 29 -7.29 27.78 9.54
CA ARG A 29 -6.94 28.15 10.92
C ARG A 29 -5.73 27.38 11.43
N THR A 30 -5.71 26.06 11.19
CA THR A 30 -4.60 25.18 11.62
C THR A 30 -3.29 25.54 10.94
N LEU A 31 -3.32 25.78 9.63
CA LEU A 31 -2.12 26.18 8.88
C LEU A 31 -1.62 27.56 9.28
N SER A 32 -2.52 28.45 9.74
CA SER A 32 -2.16 29.80 10.22
C SER A 32 -1.55 29.82 11.63
N GLU A 33 -1.45 28.71 12.32
CA GLU A 33 -0.80 28.62 13.64
C GLU A 33 0.74 28.77 13.55
N ARG A 34 1.31 28.66 12.35
CA ARG A 34 2.76 28.77 12.08
C ARG A 34 3.02 29.75 10.93
N GLU A 35 4.12 30.45 11.00
CA GLU A 35 4.59 31.34 9.92
C GLU A 35 5.06 30.58 8.68
N THR A 36 5.55 29.37 8.87
CA THR A 36 6.04 28.50 7.80
C THR A 36 5.23 27.21 7.74
N MET A 37 4.86 26.81 6.53
CA MET A 37 4.16 25.54 6.27
C MET A 37 5.17 24.47 5.86
N PRO A 38 4.97 23.21 6.31
CA PRO A 38 5.70 22.09 5.76
C PRO A 38 5.34 21.88 4.28
N GLU A 39 6.24 21.30 3.51
CA GLU A 39 5.93 20.88 2.14
C GLU A 39 4.83 19.82 2.16
N MET A 40 3.81 20.03 1.36
CA MET A 40 2.65 19.15 1.28
C MET A 40 2.22 18.96 -0.17
N LEU A 41 1.72 17.77 -0.46
CA LEU A 41 0.99 17.51 -1.70
C LEU A 41 -0.50 17.76 -1.46
N VAL A 42 -1.11 18.54 -2.34
CA VAL A 42 -2.56 18.71 -2.41
C VAL A 42 -3.04 17.94 -3.62
N MET A 43 -3.91 16.98 -3.39
CA MET A 43 -4.41 16.08 -4.43
C MET A 43 -5.93 16.09 -4.43
N GLU A 44 -6.51 15.70 -5.57
CA GLU A 44 -7.93 15.41 -5.66
C GLU A 44 -8.32 14.28 -4.70
N TYR A 45 -9.47 14.41 -4.05
CA TYR A 45 -10.03 13.32 -3.27
C TYR A 45 -10.74 12.32 -4.18
N LEU A 46 -10.27 11.09 -4.20
CA LEU A 46 -10.83 9.98 -4.96
C LEU A 46 -11.56 9.03 -4.00
N PRO A 47 -12.91 9.03 -3.98
CA PRO A 47 -13.65 8.07 -3.17
C PRO A 47 -13.62 6.70 -3.84
N GLY A 48 -13.33 5.66 -3.09
CA GLY A 48 -13.36 4.33 -3.66
C GLY A 48 -12.57 3.28 -2.89
N THR A 49 -12.18 2.25 -3.61
CA THR A 49 -11.50 1.09 -3.04
C THR A 49 -10.00 1.15 -3.31
N GLU A 50 -9.20 0.93 -2.28
CA GLU A 50 -7.75 0.83 -2.43
C GLU A 50 -7.37 -0.50 -3.08
N TYR A 51 -6.47 -0.39 -4.06
CA TYR A 51 -5.77 -1.51 -4.67
C TYR A 51 -4.27 -1.35 -4.48
N SER A 52 -3.60 -2.48 -4.40
CA SER A 52 -2.15 -2.56 -4.44
C SER A 52 -1.75 -3.64 -5.44
N VAL A 53 -0.81 -3.35 -6.33
CA VAL A 53 -0.38 -4.28 -7.37
C VAL A 53 1.13 -4.45 -7.28
N ASP A 54 1.59 -5.68 -7.02
CA ASP A 54 3.01 -6.01 -7.04
C ASP A 54 3.42 -6.66 -8.35
N PHE A 55 4.59 -6.30 -8.82
CA PHE A 55 5.19 -6.77 -10.06
C PHE A 55 6.55 -7.44 -9.84
N LEU A 56 6.85 -8.36 -10.72
CA LEU A 56 8.20 -8.63 -11.20
C LEU A 56 8.20 -8.37 -12.69
N ALA A 57 9.07 -7.48 -13.16
CA ALA A 57 9.18 -7.13 -14.57
C ALA A 57 10.62 -7.21 -15.06
N ASP A 58 10.77 -7.26 -16.38
CA ASP A 58 12.05 -7.24 -17.10
C ASP A 58 12.05 -6.11 -18.11
N HIS A 59 12.74 -5.00 -17.81
CA HIS A 59 12.89 -3.83 -18.66
C HIS A 59 11.57 -3.39 -19.34
N GLY A 60 10.55 -3.18 -18.51
CA GLY A 60 9.22 -2.74 -18.95
C GLY A 60 8.24 -3.87 -19.29
N GLU A 61 8.69 -5.12 -19.38
CA GLU A 61 7.78 -6.25 -19.65
C GLU A 61 7.41 -6.99 -18.35
N PRO A 62 6.14 -6.99 -17.95
CA PRO A 62 5.68 -7.72 -16.78
C PRO A 62 5.88 -9.24 -16.92
N ILE A 63 6.60 -9.86 -15.98
CA ILE A 63 6.72 -11.31 -15.87
C ILE A 63 5.60 -11.86 -14.97
N TYR A 64 5.42 -11.23 -13.81
CA TYR A 64 4.33 -11.55 -12.89
C TYR A 64 3.66 -10.28 -12.39
N THR A 65 2.34 -10.34 -12.29
CA THR A 65 1.50 -9.27 -11.77
C THR A 65 0.49 -9.84 -10.78
N VAL A 66 0.45 -9.31 -9.56
CA VAL A 66 -0.51 -9.72 -8.55
C VAL A 66 -1.23 -8.50 -8.01
N SER A 67 -2.51 -8.37 -8.32
CA SER A 67 -3.35 -7.30 -7.78
C SER A 67 -4.09 -7.75 -6.52
N ARG A 68 -4.28 -6.81 -5.60
CA ARG A 68 -4.94 -7.01 -4.31
C ARG A 68 -5.88 -5.86 -4.03
N ARG A 69 -7.10 -6.21 -3.65
CA ARG A 69 -8.12 -5.25 -3.27
C ARG A 69 -8.21 -5.16 -1.75
N GLY A 70 -8.18 -3.95 -1.22
CA GLY A 70 -8.39 -3.68 0.20
C GLY A 70 -9.83 -3.98 0.61
N LEU A 71 -10.00 -4.70 1.72
CA LEU A 71 -11.31 -4.96 2.36
C LEU A 71 -11.46 -4.13 3.63
N SER A 72 -10.37 -3.85 4.33
CA SER A 72 -10.30 -2.96 5.48
C SER A 72 -8.94 -2.30 5.49
N VAL A 73 -8.93 -0.98 5.57
CA VAL A 73 -7.73 -0.15 5.58
C VAL A 73 -7.72 0.69 6.85
N VAL A 74 -6.58 0.69 7.54
CA VAL A 74 -6.35 1.51 8.75
C VAL A 74 -4.99 2.18 8.61
N THR A 75 -4.96 3.50 8.67
CA THR A 75 -3.72 4.30 8.55
C THR A 75 -2.86 3.91 7.34
N SER A 76 -3.48 3.88 6.15
CA SER A 76 -2.82 3.50 4.88
C SER A 76 -2.26 2.07 4.85
N ASN A 77 -2.70 1.21 5.78
CA ASN A 77 -2.35 -0.20 5.78
C ASN A 77 -3.59 -1.06 5.53
N MET A 78 -3.53 -1.92 4.56
CA MET A 78 -4.57 -2.94 4.35
C MET A 78 -4.51 -3.96 5.49
N MET A 79 -5.47 -3.87 6.41
CA MET A 79 -5.64 -4.83 7.52
C MET A 79 -6.27 -6.13 7.05
N SER A 80 -7.12 -6.07 6.05
CA SER A 80 -7.60 -7.23 5.30
C SER A 80 -7.67 -6.91 3.82
N LEU A 81 -7.39 -7.92 3.01
CA LEU A 81 -7.37 -7.82 1.56
C LEU A 81 -7.77 -9.14 0.90
N VAL A 82 -8.05 -9.07 -0.38
CA VAL A 82 -8.24 -10.22 -1.25
C VAL A 82 -7.38 -10.07 -2.50
N VAL A 83 -6.73 -11.16 -2.93
CA VAL A 83 -6.07 -11.23 -4.24
C VAL A 83 -7.17 -11.25 -5.30
N ASP A 84 -7.18 -10.25 -6.17
CA ASP A 84 -8.29 -9.89 -7.05
C ASP A 84 -7.83 -9.84 -8.51
N ASP A 85 -8.69 -10.27 -9.40
CA ASP A 85 -8.44 -10.19 -10.85
C ASP A 85 -9.21 -9.01 -11.46
N ASN A 86 -8.71 -7.80 -11.27
CA ASN A 86 -9.28 -6.62 -11.89
C ASN A 86 -8.48 -6.22 -13.14
N PRO A 87 -9.02 -6.43 -14.36
CA PRO A 87 -8.30 -6.14 -15.60
C PRO A 87 -7.94 -4.66 -15.75
N ALA A 88 -8.84 -3.74 -15.37
CA ALA A 88 -8.59 -2.30 -15.49
C ALA A 88 -7.42 -1.84 -14.61
N VAL A 89 -7.35 -2.37 -13.37
CA VAL A 89 -6.25 -2.09 -12.44
C VAL A 89 -4.93 -2.64 -12.97
N LYS A 90 -4.92 -3.86 -13.51
CA LYS A 90 -3.71 -4.46 -14.07
C LYS A 90 -3.26 -3.73 -15.33
N GLU A 91 -4.18 -3.34 -16.19
CA GLU A 91 -3.88 -2.67 -17.46
C GLU A 91 -3.21 -1.31 -17.24
N ILE A 92 -3.76 -0.44 -16.39
CA ILE A 92 -3.17 0.88 -16.12
C ILE A 92 -1.75 0.75 -15.54
N CYS A 93 -1.53 -0.20 -14.62
CA CYS A 93 -0.21 -0.44 -14.08
C CYS A 93 0.76 -0.97 -15.15
N THR A 94 0.31 -1.90 -16.01
CA THR A 94 1.12 -2.45 -17.10
C THR A 94 1.56 -1.38 -18.09
N GLN A 95 0.67 -0.44 -18.43
CA GLN A 95 1.01 0.70 -19.28
C GLN A 95 2.10 1.56 -18.67
N VAL A 96 2.02 1.84 -17.35
CA VAL A 96 3.06 2.59 -16.64
C VAL A 96 4.38 1.82 -16.59
N VAL A 97 4.34 0.51 -16.31
CA VAL A 97 5.53 -0.36 -16.30
C VAL A 97 6.27 -0.28 -17.61
N ARG A 98 5.55 -0.38 -18.74
CA ARG A 98 6.12 -0.29 -20.09
C ARG A 98 6.65 1.11 -20.40
N SER A 99 5.86 2.14 -20.07
CA SER A 99 6.22 3.53 -20.40
C SER A 99 7.47 4.02 -19.65
N LEU A 100 7.71 3.50 -18.43
CA LEU A 100 8.85 3.84 -17.61
C LEU A 100 9.97 2.80 -17.66
N GLU A 101 9.81 1.74 -18.46
CA GLU A 101 10.76 0.62 -18.56
C GLU A 101 11.15 0.05 -17.19
N LEU A 102 10.17 -0.07 -16.29
CA LEU A 102 10.42 -0.51 -14.91
C LEU A 102 10.98 -1.93 -14.88
N ASP A 103 11.96 -2.15 -13.99
CA ASP A 103 12.67 -3.43 -13.88
C ASP A 103 12.70 -3.95 -12.45
N GLY A 104 12.70 -5.29 -12.28
CA GLY A 104 12.77 -5.95 -10.98
C GLY A 104 11.43 -6.00 -10.24
N ASN A 105 11.51 -5.97 -8.91
CA ASN A 105 10.34 -6.01 -8.02
C ASN A 105 9.96 -4.61 -7.54
N PHE A 106 8.71 -4.24 -7.75
CA PHE A 106 8.13 -2.98 -7.31
C PHE A 106 6.62 -3.12 -7.12
N GLY A 107 5.97 -2.09 -6.61
CA GLY A 107 4.53 -2.10 -6.39
C GLY A 107 3.87 -0.76 -6.66
N PHE A 108 2.58 -0.81 -6.97
CA PHE A 108 1.69 0.34 -7.15
C PHE A 108 0.66 0.36 -6.06
N ASP A 109 0.31 1.57 -5.61
CA ASP A 109 -0.89 1.80 -4.83
C ASP A 109 -1.85 2.65 -5.66
N LEU A 110 -3.12 2.22 -5.72
CA LEU A 110 -4.16 2.83 -6.54
C LEU A 110 -5.44 3.03 -5.73
N LEU A 111 -6.23 4.00 -6.19
CA LEU A 111 -7.64 4.14 -5.81
C LEU A 111 -8.51 3.81 -7.02
N TYR A 112 -9.42 2.86 -6.86
CA TYR A 112 -10.46 2.58 -7.83
C TYR A 112 -11.64 3.48 -7.51
N ASN A 113 -11.78 4.57 -8.29
CA ASN A 113 -12.75 5.61 -8.01
C ASN A 113 -14.17 5.08 -8.25
N ALA A 114 -15.01 5.20 -7.22
CA ALA A 114 -16.39 4.72 -7.28
C ALA A 114 -17.32 5.58 -8.16
N ASN A 115 -16.93 6.80 -8.52
CA ASN A 115 -17.78 7.70 -9.30
C ASN A 115 -17.70 7.43 -10.81
N ASP A 116 -16.52 7.05 -11.31
CA ASP A 116 -16.26 6.84 -12.74
C ASP A 116 -15.76 5.43 -13.06
N GLU A 117 -15.68 4.57 -12.04
CA GLU A 117 -15.20 3.19 -12.15
C GLU A 117 -13.80 3.07 -12.79
N THR A 118 -12.95 4.06 -12.52
CA THR A 118 -11.61 4.16 -13.10
C THR A 118 -10.53 3.99 -12.02
N PRO A 119 -9.47 3.19 -12.26
CA PRO A 119 -8.33 3.11 -11.37
C PRO A 119 -7.37 4.29 -11.58
N TYR A 120 -6.97 4.93 -10.50
CA TYR A 120 -5.98 6.01 -10.46
C TYR A 120 -4.74 5.57 -9.69
N VAL A 121 -3.57 5.66 -10.32
CA VAL A 121 -2.29 5.40 -9.66
C VAL A 121 -1.98 6.55 -8.71
N ILE A 122 -1.76 6.24 -7.45
CA ILE A 122 -1.42 7.19 -6.39
C ILE A 122 0.07 7.21 -6.12
N GLU A 123 0.67 6.01 -6.08
CA GLU A 123 2.08 5.86 -5.72
C GLU A 123 2.71 4.68 -6.46
N ILE A 124 4.00 4.84 -6.81
CA ILE A 124 4.85 3.75 -7.29
C ILE A 124 5.94 3.53 -6.23
N ASN A 125 5.95 2.35 -5.64
CA ASN A 125 6.92 1.94 -4.66
C ASN A 125 8.06 1.17 -5.34
N PRO A 126 9.31 1.68 -5.40
CA PRO A 126 10.44 0.98 -6.03
C PRO A 126 10.95 -0.17 -5.15
N ARG A 127 10.05 -0.91 -4.55
CA ARG A 127 10.25 -2.03 -3.62
C ARG A 127 9.00 -2.88 -3.55
N LEU A 128 9.13 -4.05 -2.98
CA LEU A 128 7.97 -4.88 -2.61
C LEU A 128 7.12 -4.18 -1.56
N THR A 129 5.80 -4.28 -1.71
CA THR A 129 4.84 -3.67 -0.79
C THR A 129 4.68 -4.48 0.50
N ALA A 130 4.11 -3.86 1.54
CA ALA A 130 3.87 -4.54 2.83
C ALA A 130 2.90 -5.74 2.74
N GLY A 131 2.13 -5.81 1.65
CA GLY A 131 1.16 -6.88 1.39
C GLY A 131 1.72 -8.07 0.62
N VAL A 132 3.00 -8.06 0.19
CA VAL A 132 3.61 -9.08 -0.69
C VAL A 132 3.48 -10.52 -0.19
N VAL A 133 3.36 -10.72 1.12
CA VAL A 133 3.13 -12.06 1.70
C VAL A 133 1.84 -12.70 1.17
N SER A 134 0.84 -11.90 0.81
CA SER A 134 -0.40 -12.42 0.22
C SER A 134 -0.22 -12.88 -1.22
N CYS A 135 0.74 -12.30 -1.95
CA CYS A 135 1.13 -12.78 -3.28
C CYS A 135 1.75 -14.19 -3.17
N ALA A 136 2.64 -14.41 -2.21
CA ALA A 136 3.22 -15.72 -1.94
C ALA A 136 2.14 -16.74 -1.52
N ALA A 137 1.21 -16.35 -0.65
CA ALA A 137 0.07 -17.19 -0.26
C ALA A 137 -0.84 -17.54 -1.43
N ALA A 138 -0.95 -16.65 -2.43
CA ALA A 138 -1.66 -16.89 -3.67
C ALA A 138 -0.85 -17.68 -4.72
N GLY A 139 0.31 -18.21 -4.37
CA GLY A 139 1.14 -19.04 -5.25
C GLY A 139 2.22 -18.29 -6.03
N VAL A 140 2.32 -16.95 -5.91
CA VAL A 140 3.30 -16.12 -6.62
C VAL A 140 4.25 -15.47 -5.63
N ASN A 141 5.32 -16.15 -5.26
CA ASN A 141 6.33 -15.65 -4.32
C ASN A 141 7.29 -14.69 -5.02
N LEU A 142 6.87 -13.43 -5.20
CA LEU A 142 7.62 -12.41 -5.92
C LEU A 142 9.06 -12.19 -5.41
N PRO A 143 9.35 -12.15 -4.08
CA PRO A 143 10.73 -12.09 -3.59
C PRO A 143 11.61 -13.23 -4.10
N TYR A 144 11.12 -14.46 -4.00
CA TYR A 144 11.83 -15.65 -4.46
C TYR A 144 12.03 -15.66 -5.98
N LEU A 145 10.99 -15.30 -6.74
CA LEU A 145 11.05 -15.23 -8.20
C LEU A 145 12.00 -14.13 -8.68
N GLY A 146 12.05 -13.00 -7.98
CA GLY A 146 13.03 -11.95 -8.25
C GLY A 146 14.47 -12.43 -8.05
N MET A 147 14.72 -13.20 -6.98
CA MET A 147 16.03 -13.81 -6.76
C MET A 147 16.40 -14.83 -7.87
N LYS A 148 15.47 -15.67 -8.27
CA LYS A 148 15.69 -16.62 -9.39
C LYS A 148 16.06 -15.88 -10.68
N ARG A 149 15.32 -14.78 -10.99
CA ARG A 149 15.63 -13.95 -12.16
C ARG A 149 17.05 -13.40 -12.10
N LEU A 150 17.46 -12.84 -10.95
CA LEU A 150 18.81 -12.28 -10.77
C LEU A 150 19.92 -13.32 -10.92
N LEU A 151 19.63 -14.57 -10.57
CA LEU A 151 20.55 -15.70 -10.73
C LEU A 151 20.52 -16.33 -12.13
N GLY A 152 19.67 -15.84 -13.03
CA GLY A 152 19.49 -16.39 -14.38
C GLY A 152 18.81 -17.76 -14.39
N GLU A 153 18.09 -18.12 -13.32
CA GLU A 153 17.34 -19.36 -13.23
C GLU A 153 16.02 -19.28 -13.99
N PRO A 154 15.54 -20.40 -14.56
CA PRO A 154 14.26 -20.41 -15.27
C PRO A 154 13.10 -20.06 -14.33
N LEU A 155 12.20 -19.22 -14.82
CA LEU A 155 11.00 -18.81 -14.12
C LEU A 155 9.82 -19.67 -14.56
N PRO A 156 9.02 -20.22 -13.63
CA PRO A 156 7.84 -21.02 -13.97
C PRO A 156 6.69 -20.12 -14.45
N GLU A 157 5.79 -20.66 -15.26
CA GLU A 157 4.51 -20.01 -15.52
C GLU A 157 3.62 -20.16 -14.28
N LEU A 158 3.14 -19.02 -13.74
CA LEU A 158 2.30 -18.99 -12.54
C LEU A 158 1.10 -18.07 -12.77
N THR A 159 -0.04 -18.51 -12.26
CA THR A 159 -1.24 -17.68 -12.16
C THR A 159 -1.61 -17.54 -10.68
N PRO A 160 -1.86 -16.32 -10.18
CA PRO A 160 -2.28 -16.13 -8.81
C PRO A 160 -3.58 -16.89 -8.49
N HIS A 161 -3.67 -17.46 -7.31
CA HIS A 161 -4.92 -18.01 -6.81
C HIS A 161 -5.84 -16.85 -6.37
N PHE A 162 -6.68 -16.37 -7.30
CA PHE A 162 -7.63 -15.29 -7.02
C PHE A 162 -8.63 -15.72 -5.94
N GLY A 163 -9.07 -14.74 -5.13
CA GLY A 163 -9.90 -15.00 -3.97
C GLY A 163 -9.13 -15.34 -2.69
N THR A 164 -7.79 -15.53 -2.76
CA THR A 164 -6.95 -15.68 -1.58
C THR A 164 -7.09 -14.44 -0.70
N ARG A 165 -7.42 -14.65 0.58
CA ARG A 165 -7.65 -13.57 1.54
C ARG A 165 -6.55 -13.51 2.59
N MET A 166 -6.19 -12.30 2.99
CA MET A 166 -5.32 -12.04 4.12
C MET A 166 -6.05 -11.19 5.16
N SER A 167 -5.82 -11.48 6.42
CA SER A 167 -6.22 -10.64 7.55
C SER A 167 -5.04 -10.52 8.50
N ARG A 168 -4.68 -9.29 8.86
CA ARG A 168 -3.65 -9.00 9.87
C ARG A 168 -4.26 -9.07 11.25
N ARG A 169 -3.52 -9.65 12.19
CA ARG A 169 -3.89 -9.71 13.59
C ARG A 169 -2.72 -9.21 14.42
N TYR A 170 -3.02 -8.46 15.46
CA TYR A 170 -2.08 -8.17 16.51
C TYR A 170 -2.10 -9.34 17.50
N GLN A 171 -0.94 -9.69 18.00
CA GLN A 171 -0.78 -10.68 19.07
C GLN A 171 0.15 -10.08 20.09
N GLU A 172 -0.28 -10.08 21.35
CA GLU A 172 0.53 -9.65 22.47
C GLU A 172 1.57 -10.72 22.78
N ALA A 173 2.77 -10.28 23.14
CA ALA A 173 3.81 -11.11 23.71
C ALA A 173 4.23 -10.49 25.03
N PHE A 174 4.30 -11.31 26.06
CA PHE A 174 4.66 -10.87 27.39
C PHE A 174 6.08 -11.32 27.72
N PHE A 175 6.82 -10.46 28.40
CA PHE A 175 8.20 -10.72 28.80
C PHE A 175 8.36 -10.37 30.28
N ASP A 176 9.21 -11.13 30.99
CA ASP A 176 9.62 -10.80 32.36
C ASP A 176 10.61 -9.62 32.37
N ALA A 177 10.99 -9.16 33.57
CA ALA A 177 11.94 -8.05 33.69
C ALA A 177 13.35 -8.37 33.17
N ALA A 178 13.70 -9.64 32.98
CA ALA A 178 14.95 -10.09 32.39
C ALA A 178 14.86 -10.25 30.85
N GLY A 179 13.68 -10.04 30.26
CA GLY A 179 13.44 -10.16 28.83
C GLY A 179 13.12 -11.57 28.36
N ASN A 180 12.86 -12.52 29.26
CA ASN A 180 12.43 -13.86 28.86
C ASN A 180 10.94 -13.84 28.51
N ARG A 181 10.58 -14.51 27.42
CA ARG A 181 9.17 -14.63 27.03
C ARG A 181 8.38 -15.43 28.05
N LEU A 182 7.24 -14.90 28.43
CA LEU A 182 6.28 -15.59 29.30
C LEU A 182 5.29 -16.36 28.42
N ASP A 183 5.13 -17.65 28.70
CA ASP A 183 4.08 -18.48 28.13
C ASP A 183 2.83 -18.35 29.01
N TRP A 184 1.67 -18.11 28.42
CA TRP A 184 0.39 -17.95 29.11
C TRP A 184 -0.74 -18.57 28.31
#